data_626e6509b0033cea922d2885b84fef9a
#
_entry.id   626e6509b0033cea922d2885b84fef9a
#
_cell.length_a   1.000
_cell.length_b   1.000
_cell.length_c   1.000
_cell.angle_alpha   90.00
_cell.angle_beta   90.00
_cell.angle_gamma   90.00
#
_symmetry.space_group_name_H-M   'P 1'
#
loop_
_entity.id
_entity.type
_entity.pdbx_description
1 polymer ?
#
loop_
_entity_poly.entity_id
_entity_poly.type
_entity_poly.pdbx_seq_one_letter_code
_entity_poly.pdbx_strand_id
1 'polypeptide(L)'
;MFDSECEWLVANNVVSADVVRRNRDVAAAALRPWTPVFIHGDLQIVHVFIDGDEVSGVVDWSEGGQGDAMYDLATLTLAHEERLDDVVAGYGGDIEIDAIRAYWSLRSLMVIRWLVEHGYGAPSTFPEVAVLNSLSARS
;
A
#
# COMPACT_ATOMS: atom_id res chain seq x y z
N MET A 1 -9.22 -9.11 12.20
CA MET A 1 -8.77 -7.72 11.95
C MET A 1 -9.07 -7.27 10.52
N PHE A 2 -8.57 -7.98 9.50
CA PHE A 2 -8.80 -7.58 8.10
C PHE A 2 -10.29 -7.50 7.73
N ASP A 3 -11.07 -8.52 8.12
CA ASP A 3 -12.52 -8.53 7.84
C ASP A 3 -13.23 -7.37 8.53
N SER A 4 -12.87 -7.07 9.77
CA SER A 4 -13.49 -5.95 10.50
C SER A 4 -13.17 -4.59 9.85
N GLU A 5 -11.98 -4.42 9.30
CA GLU A 5 -11.64 -3.20 8.56
C GLU A 5 -12.49 -3.05 7.29
N CYS A 6 -12.65 -4.14 6.55
CA CYS A 6 -13.49 -4.16 5.34
C CYS A 6 -14.96 -3.86 5.67
N GLU A 7 -15.48 -4.47 6.72
CA GLU A 7 -16.85 -4.22 7.18
C GLU A 7 -17.06 -2.77 7.61
N TRP A 8 -16.08 -2.20 8.31
CA TRP A 8 -16.13 -0.80 8.74
C TRP A 8 -16.21 0.16 7.55
N LEU A 9 -15.41 -0.08 6.50
CA LEU A 9 -15.40 0.76 5.30
C LEU A 9 -16.77 0.82 4.62
N VAL A 10 -17.43 -0.31 4.52
CA VAL A 10 -18.76 -0.39 3.91
C VAL A 10 -19.81 0.26 4.82
N ALA A 11 -19.79 -0.07 6.12
CA ALA A 11 -20.75 0.46 7.10
C ALA A 11 -20.71 1.98 7.23
N ASN A 12 -19.53 2.58 7.02
CA ASN A 12 -19.33 4.04 7.10
C ASN A 12 -19.37 4.72 5.72
N ASN A 13 -19.80 4.03 4.69
CA ASN A 13 -19.97 4.55 3.33
C ASN A 13 -18.69 5.18 2.76
N VAL A 14 -17.53 4.67 3.14
CA VAL A 14 -16.23 5.12 2.60
C VAL A 14 -16.06 4.62 1.17
N VAL A 15 -16.31 3.32 0.97
CA VAL A 15 -16.34 2.67 -0.34
C VAL A 15 -17.49 1.67 -0.37
N SER A 16 -17.93 1.28 -1.57
CA SER A 16 -19.02 0.30 -1.73
C SER A 16 -18.56 -1.11 -1.38
N ALA A 17 -19.54 -1.98 -1.07
CA ALA A 17 -19.27 -3.40 -0.86
C ALA A 17 -18.61 -4.05 -2.08
N ASP A 18 -19.00 -3.64 -3.29
CA ASP A 18 -18.41 -4.15 -4.53
C ASP A 18 -16.93 -3.76 -4.68
N VAL A 19 -16.60 -2.52 -4.37
CA VAL A 19 -15.21 -2.03 -4.37
C VAL A 19 -14.37 -2.82 -3.36
N VAL A 20 -14.87 -3.03 -2.16
CA VAL A 20 -14.18 -3.85 -1.15
C VAL A 20 -13.95 -5.27 -1.66
N ARG A 21 -14.98 -5.91 -2.18
CA ARG A 21 -14.88 -7.28 -2.69
C ARG A 21 -13.81 -7.41 -3.78
N ARG A 22 -13.83 -6.52 -4.76
CA ARG A 22 -12.86 -6.52 -5.87
C ARG A 22 -11.43 -6.29 -5.39
N ASN A 23 -11.23 -5.39 -4.43
CA ASN A 23 -9.91 -5.16 -3.86
C ASN A 23 -9.43 -6.33 -3.00
N ARG A 24 -10.33 -7.03 -2.31
CA ARG A 24 -9.98 -8.27 -1.61
C ARG A 24 -9.50 -9.35 -2.59
N ASP A 25 -10.14 -9.46 -3.75
CA ASP A 25 -9.72 -10.40 -4.79
C ASP A 25 -8.32 -10.03 -5.32
N VAL A 26 -8.06 -8.76 -5.57
CA VAL A 26 -6.72 -8.29 -5.97
C VAL A 26 -5.69 -8.56 -4.86
N ALA A 27 -6.03 -8.28 -3.62
CA ALA A 27 -5.14 -8.47 -2.47
C ALA A 27 -4.74 -9.95 -2.27
N ALA A 28 -5.57 -10.89 -2.71
CA ALA A 28 -5.28 -12.32 -2.59
C ALA A 28 -3.99 -12.72 -3.32
N ALA A 29 -3.56 -11.98 -4.33
CA ALA A 29 -2.30 -12.26 -5.04
C ALA A 29 -1.05 -12.03 -4.15
N ALA A 30 -1.17 -11.38 -3.01
CA ALA A 30 -0.09 -11.30 -2.03
C ALA A 30 0.15 -12.62 -1.29
N LEU A 31 -0.83 -13.53 -1.30
CA LEU A 31 -0.78 -14.83 -0.61
C LEU A 31 -0.03 -15.89 -1.46
N ARG A 32 1.15 -15.55 -1.93
CA ARG A 32 2.04 -16.48 -2.63
C ARG A 32 3.30 -16.71 -1.78
N PRO A 33 4.10 -17.77 -2.06
CA PRO A 33 5.39 -17.93 -1.39
C PRO A 33 6.31 -16.75 -1.69
N TRP A 34 7.08 -16.32 -0.70
CA TRP A 34 8.09 -15.28 -0.86
C TRP A 34 9.26 -15.55 0.09
N THR A 35 10.42 -15.04 -0.28
CA THR A 35 11.62 -15.18 0.55
C THR A 35 11.72 -14.00 1.51
N PRO A 36 11.77 -14.23 2.84
CA PRO A 36 11.93 -13.15 3.80
C PRO A 36 13.24 -12.39 3.60
N VAL A 37 13.14 -11.06 3.59
CA VAL A 37 14.27 -10.15 3.59
C VAL A 37 14.04 -9.09 4.67
N PHE A 38 15.07 -8.33 5.02
CA PHE A 38 14.85 -7.19 5.90
C PHE A 38 14.12 -6.11 5.14
N ILE A 39 12.99 -5.64 5.73
CA ILE A 39 12.19 -4.56 5.16
C ILE A 39 12.06 -3.42 6.16
N HIS A 40 11.76 -2.22 5.66
CA HIS A 40 11.43 -1.06 6.48
C HIS A 40 10.07 -1.25 7.17
N GLY A 41 9.09 -1.79 6.47
CA GLY A 41 7.77 -2.12 7.00
C GLY A 41 6.74 -0.98 6.94
N ASP A 42 7.17 0.25 6.70
CA ASP A 42 6.30 1.41 6.52
C ASP A 42 6.96 2.45 5.61
N LEU A 43 7.44 1.99 4.46
CA LEU A 43 8.25 2.80 3.54
C LEU A 43 7.39 3.77 2.74
N GLN A 44 6.76 4.69 3.44
CA GLN A 44 6.02 5.78 2.82
C GLN A 44 6.98 6.83 2.26
N ILE A 45 6.55 7.50 1.19
CA ILE A 45 7.36 8.53 0.54
C ILE A 45 7.76 9.66 1.51
N VAL A 46 6.92 9.95 2.50
CA VAL A 46 7.20 10.98 3.53
C VAL A 46 8.34 10.60 4.47
N HIS A 47 8.73 9.32 4.51
CA HIS A 47 9.84 8.84 5.34
C HIS A 47 11.18 8.85 4.60
N VAL A 48 11.19 9.19 3.31
CA VAL A 48 12.40 9.24 2.48
C VAL A 48 12.80 10.69 2.28
N PHE A 49 14.02 11.02 2.70
CA PHE A 49 14.58 12.37 2.58
C PHE A 49 15.60 12.40 1.45
N ILE A 50 15.53 13.45 0.64
CA ILE A 50 16.36 13.63 -0.54
C ILE A 50 17.11 14.94 -0.41
N ASP A 51 18.41 14.91 -0.74
CA ASP A 51 19.25 16.09 -0.87
C ASP A 51 19.79 16.13 -2.30
N GLY A 52 19.30 17.08 -3.10
CA GLY A 52 19.58 17.10 -4.54
C GLY A 52 19.02 15.85 -5.22
N ASP A 53 19.91 15.06 -5.83
CA ASP A 53 19.55 13.82 -6.53
C ASP A 53 19.82 12.56 -5.69
N GLU A 54 20.18 12.73 -4.41
CA GLU A 54 20.57 11.60 -3.55
C GLU A 54 19.60 11.44 -2.37
N VAL A 55 19.37 10.19 -2.00
CA VAL A 55 18.66 9.88 -0.75
C VAL A 55 19.59 10.18 0.42
N SER A 56 19.22 11.16 1.25
CA SER A 56 20.00 11.56 2.41
C SER A 56 19.63 10.78 3.68
N GLY A 57 18.46 10.19 3.73
CA GLY A 57 18.05 9.39 4.88
C GLY A 57 16.68 8.78 4.70
N VAL A 58 16.45 7.71 5.46
CA VAL A 58 15.15 7.07 5.59
C VAL A 58 14.87 6.96 7.07
N VAL A 59 13.69 7.40 7.50
CA VAL A 59 13.32 7.47 8.92
C VAL A 59 12.12 6.56 9.22
N ASP A 60 11.79 6.46 10.51
CA ASP A 60 10.62 5.76 11.02
C ASP A 60 10.67 4.25 10.79
N TRP A 61 11.70 3.63 11.37
CA TRP A 61 12.00 2.20 11.24
C TRP A 61 11.29 1.32 12.27
N SER A 62 10.30 1.84 12.99
CA SER A 62 9.61 1.10 14.06
C SER A 62 8.97 -0.21 13.60
N GLU A 63 8.60 -0.31 12.33
CA GLU A 63 8.00 -1.50 11.73
C GLU A 63 9.04 -2.40 11.02
N GLY A 64 10.32 -2.07 11.14
CA GLY A 64 11.39 -2.81 10.49
C GLY A 64 11.50 -4.24 10.98
N GLY A 65 11.82 -5.14 10.07
CA GLY A 65 11.95 -6.55 10.38
C GLY A 65 12.01 -7.42 9.12
N GLN A 66 11.79 -8.72 9.30
CA GLN A 66 11.72 -9.64 8.17
C GLN A 66 10.34 -9.57 7.52
N GLY A 67 10.33 -9.51 6.20
CA GLY A 67 9.10 -9.45 5.44
C GLY A 67 9.30 -9.60 3.94
N ASP A 68 8.26 -9.30 3.21
CA ASP A 68 8.23 -9.39 1.76
C ASP A 68 8.72 -8.06 1.15
N ALA A 69 9.77 -8.12 0.34
CA ALA A 69 10.32 -6.94 -0.33
C ALA A 69 9.26 -6.19 -1.16
N MET A 70 8.31 -6.92 -1.76
CA MET A 70 7.25 -6.30 -2.56
C MET A 70 6.33 -5.42 -1.72
N TYR A 71 6.22 -5.68 -0.41
CA TYR A 71 5.46 -4.82 0.49
C TYR A 71 6.09 -3.42 0.62
N ASP A 72 7.42 -3.34 0.78
CA ASP A 72 8.11 -2.05 0.84
C ASP A 72 7.98 -1.28 -0.48
N LEU A 73 8.16 -1.96 -1.61
CA LEU A 73 8.00 -1.35 -2.93
C LEU A 73 6.57 -0.86 -3.15
N ALA A 74 5.59 -1.63 -2.67
CA ALA A 74 4.18 -1.24 -2.75
C ALA A 74 3.90 -0.01 -1.88
N THR A 75 4.39 0.03 -0.66
CA THR A 75 4.18 1.17 0.24
C THR A 75 4.79 2.45 -0.35
N LEU A 76 5.99 2.34 -0.91
CA LEU A 76 6.67 3.48 -1.54
C LEU A 76 5.92 4.02 -2.75
N THR A 77 5.30 3.13 -3.54
CA THR A 77 4.64 3.50 -4.81
C THR A 77 3.13 3.67 -4.70
N LEU A 78 2.54 3.44 -3.53
CA LEU A 78 1.10 3.58 -3.32
C LEU A 78 0.66 4.99 -3.70
N ALA A 79 -0.35 5.10 -4.58
CA ALA A 79 -0.84 6.34 -5.16
C ALA A 79 0.19 7.06 -6.07
N HIS A 80 1.30 6.41 -6.40
CA HIS A 80 2.33 6.93 -7.30
C HIS A 80 2.66 5.91 -8.40
N GLU A 81 1.63 5.33 -9.00
CA GLU A 81 1.79 4.28 -10.04
C GLU A 81 2.65 4.76 -11.21
N GLU A 82 2.63 6.05 -11.51
CA GLU A 82 3.44 6.65 -12.58
C GLU A 82 4.95 6.55 -12.31
N ARG A 83 5.35 6.25 -11.07
CA ARG A 83 6.74 6.08 -10.67
C ARG A 83 7.15 4.62 -10.51
N LEU A 84 6.23 3.70 -10.71
CA LEU A 84 6.49 2.27 -10.47
C LEU A 84 7.64 1.75 -11.33
N ASP A 85 7.67 2.11 -12.61
CA ASP A 85 8.72 1.65 -13.52
C ASP A 85 10.12 2.14 -13.09
N ASP A 86 10.22 3.38 -12.62
CA ASP A 86 11.48 3.93 -12.11
C ASP A 86 11.96 3.20 -10.85
N VAL A 87 11.03 2.91 -9.94
CA VAL A 87 11.32 2.20 -8.69
C VAL A 87 11.76 0.75 -8.99
N VAL A 88 11.06 0.08 -9.89
CA VAL A 88 11.40 -1.28 -10.33
C VAL A 88 12.81 -1.31 -10.94
N ALA A 89 13.12 -0.36 -11.82
CA ALA A 89 14.43 -0.25 -12.45
C ALA A 89 15.54 0.00 -11.41
N GLY A 90 15.27 0.86 -10.44
CA GLY A 90 16.23 1.18 -9.38
C GLY A 90 16.46 0.05 -8.39
N TYR A 91 15.45 -0.76 -8.11
CA TYR A 91 15.55 -1.90 -7.20
C TYR A 91 16.49 -2.98 -7.75
N GLY A 92 16.38 -3.28 -9.05
CA GLY A 92 17.32 -4.17 -9.76
C GLY A 92 17.25 -5.65 -9.40
N GLY A 93 16.28 -6.07 -8.61
CA GLY A 93 16.05 -7.47 -8.24
C GLY A 93 14.82 -8.06 -8.90
N ASP A 94 14.42 -9.23 -8.45
CA ASP A 94 13.21 -9.89 -8.94
C ASP A 94 11.97 -9.11 -8.48
N ILE A 95 11.12 -8.75 -9.43
CA ILE A 95 9.91 -7.96 -9.19
C ILE A 95 8.68 -8.74 -9.58
N GLU A 96 7.70 -8.73 -8.69
CA GLU A 96 6.38 -9.31 -8.91
C GLU A 96 5.34 -8.18 -8.87
N ILE A 97 5.03 -7.62 -10.04
CA ILE A 97 4.11 -6.47 -10.16
C ILE A 97 2.74 -6.78 -9.59
N ASP A 98 2.23 -7.99 -9.79
CA ASP A 98 0.92 -8.37 -9.25
C ASP A 98 0.92 -8.38 -7.71
N ALA A 99 2.04 -8.75 -7.09
CA ALA A 99 2.19 -8.69 -5.63
C ALA A 99 2.24 -7.24 -5.14
N ILE A 100 2.92 -6.35 -5.85
CA ILE A 100 2.95 -4.92 -5.51
C ILE A 100 1.52 -4.36 -5.55
N ARG A 101 0.77 -4.62 -6.62
CA ARG A 101 -0.62 -4.17 -6.75
C ARG A 101 -1.53 -4.78 -5.69
N ALA A 102 -1.31 -6.05 -5.35
CA ALA A 102 -2.04 -6.71 -4.27
C ALA A 102 -1.82 -6.00 -2.93
N TYR A 103 -0.60 -5.58 -2.65
CA TYR A 103 -0.29 -4.84 -1.43
C TYR A 103 -0.84 -3.41 -1.45
N TRP A 104 -0.98 -2.77 -2.61
CA TRP A 104 -1.70 -1.49 -2.67
C TRP A 104 -3.15 -1.65 -2.18
N SER A 105 -3.84 -2.68 -2.65
CA SER A 105 -5.21 -2.97 -2.21
C SER A 105 -5.25 -3.34 -0.73
N LEU A 106 -4.39 -4.25 -0.30
CA LEU A 106 -4.36 -4.75 1.08
C LEU A 106 -4.09 -3.61 2.07
N ARG A 107 -3.04 -2.84 1.85
CA ARG A 107 -2.69 -1.74 2.74
C ARG A 107 -3.79 -0.68 2.76
N SER A 108 -4.36 -0.34 1.60
CA SER A 108 -5.43 0.65 1.53
C SER A 108 -6.67 0.20 2.30
N LEU A 109 -7.06 -1.06 2.18
CA LEU A 109 -8.19 -1.61 2.95
C LEU A 109 -7.94 -1.55 4.45
N MET A 110 -6.70 -1.70 4.89
CA MET A 110 -6.36 -1.81 6.32
C MET A 110 -6.08 -0.49 7.02
N VAL A 111 -5.68 0.56 6.28
CA VAL A 111 -5.18 1.80 6.91
C VAL A 111 -6.24 2.90 7.02
N ILE A 112 -7.27 2.89 6.17
CA ILE A 112 -8.21 4.02 6.07
C ILE A 112 -8.95 4.28 7.38
N ARG A 113 -9.44 3.23 8.04
CA ARG A 113 -10.12 3.39 9.34
C ARG A 113 -9.20 4.06 10.36
N TRP A 114 -7.95 3.61 10.45
CA TRP A 114 -6.96 4.19 11.36
C TRP A 114 -6.76 5.69 11.09
N LEU A 115 -6.65 6.06 9.81
CA LEU A 115 -6.50 7.47 9.42
C LEU A 115 -7.71 8.32 9.87
N VAL A 116 -8.92 7.80 9.68
CA VAL A 116 -10.15 8.49 10.12
C VAL A 116 -10.17 8.63 11.64
N GLU A 117 -9.89 7.55 12.36
CA GLU A 117 -9.95 7.54 13.83
C GLU A 117 -8.87 8.44 14.47
N HIS A 118 -7.77 8.69 13.76
CA HIS A 118 -6.67 9.54 14.24
C HIS A 118 -6.74 10.97 13.69
N GLY A 119 -7.84 11.35 13.04
CA GLY A 119 -8.10 12.74 12.68
C GLY A 119 -7.33 13.26 11.46
N TYR A 120 -6.94 12.40 10.53
CA TYR A 120 -6.20 12.80 9.34
C TYR A 120 -7.07 13.44 8.25
N GLY A 121 -8.36 13.60 8.49
CA GLY A 121 -9.27 14.29 7.58
C GLY A 121 -10.42 13.43 7.08
N ALA A 122 -11.09 13.89 6.04
CA ALA A 122 -12.21 13.18 5.43
C ALA A 122 -11.71 12.04 4.53
N PRO A 123 -12.37 10.87 4.54
CA PRO A 123 -11.95 9.73 3.70
C PRO A 123 -11.80 10.06 2.22
N SER A 124 -12.64 10.94 1.68
CA SER A 124 -12.57 11.35 0.27
C SER A 124 -11.25 12.03 -0.12
N THR A 125 -10.48 12.51 0.86
CA THR A 125 -9.19 13.15 0.63
C THR A 125 -8.01 12.18 0.65
N PHE A 126 -8.23 10.93 1.04
CA PHE A 126 -7.16 9.96 1.21
C PHE A 126 -6.76 9.34 -0.14
N PRO A 127 -5.45 9.28 -0.46
CA PRO A 127 -5.00 8.58 -1.66
C PRO A 127 -5.37 7.09 -1.66
N GLU A 128 -5.47 6.46 -0.49
CA GLU A 128 -5.86 5.07 -0.34
C GLU A 128 -7.28 4.80 -0.88
N VAL A 129 -8.21 5.72 -0.65
CA VAL A 129 -9.58 5.61 -1.20
C VAL A 129 -9.55 5.69 -2.73
N ALA A 130 -8.75 6.61 -3.28
CA ALA A 130 -8.58 6.71 -4.73
C ALA A 130 -7.96 5.44 -5.32
N VAL A 131 -7.00 4.83 -4.63
CA VAL A 131 -6.38 3.56 -5.02
C VAL A 131 -7.42 2.45 -5.08
N LEU A 132 -8.26 2.30 -4.04
CA LEU A 132 -9.30 1.27 -4.02
C LEU A 132 -10.28 1.42 -5.19
N ASN A 133 -10.72 2.63 -5.48
CA ASN A 133 -11.62 2.90 -6.59
C ASN A 133 -10.96 2.65 -7.95
N SER A 134 -9.70 3.02 -8.09
CA SER A 134 -8.93 2.85 -9.33
C SER A 134 -8.68 1.37 -9.64
N LEU A 135 -8.24 0.58 -8.66
CA LEU A 135 -7.93 -0.83 -8.86
C LEU A 135 -9.18 -1.67 -9.11
N SER A 136 -10.31 -1.33 -8.46
CA SER A 136 -11.57 -2.03 -8.70
C SER A 136 -12.09 -1.80 -10.11
N ALA A 137 -11.82 -0.66 -10.72
CA ALA A 137 -12.25 -0.36 -12.09
C ALA A 137 -11.48 -1.18 -13.15
N ARG A 138 -10.32 -1.73 -12.79
CA ARG A 138 -9.47 -2.54 -13.70
C ARG A 138 -9.77 -4.03 -13.61
N SER A 139 -10.47 -4.44 -12.60
CA SER A 139 -10.73 -5.87 -12.35
C SER A 139 -12.10 -6.37 -12.93
#